data_db57e9a30bec941fd1a4d6d7e7bc8338
#
_entry.id   db57e9a30bec941fd1a4d6d7e7bc8338
#
_cell.length_a   1.000
_cell.length_b   1.000
_cell.length_c   1.000
_cell.angle_alpha   90.00
_cell.angle_beta   90.00
_cell.angle_gamma   90.00
#
_symmetry.space_group_name_H-M   'P 1'
#
loop_
_entity.id
_entity.type
_entity.pdbx_description
1 polymer ?
#
loop_
_entity_poly.entity_id
_entity_poly.type
_entity_poly.pdbx_seq_one_letter_code
_entity_poly.pdbx_strand_id
1 'polypeptide(L)'
;MSSIAPTDLTDAHWQALHELAMEAMTHAYAPYSRFKVGAAALVDDGRLVSGCNVENAGYGVTLCAECGLVSELIRTGGGRLVAFACVDALGRACAPCGRCRQLLSEHAADDMVLAMPSGMMSIDEVLPDRFTAADVERVVGEESRRAADEQ
;
A
#
# COMPACT_ATOMS: atom_id res chain seq x y z
N MET A 1 0.04 -6.93 22.93
CA MET A 1 -1.25 -6.89 22.20
C MET A 1 -1.18 -7.96 21.14
N SER A 2 -2.27 -8.70 20.88
CA SER A 2 -2.29 -9.73 19.82
C SER A 2 -2.23 -9.01 18.46
N SER A 3 -1.37 -9.47 17.55
CA SER A 3 -1.31 -8.95 16.18
C SER A 3 -2.59 -9.34 15.44
N ILE A 4 -3.14 -8.42 14.64
CA ILE A 4 -4.27 -8.68 13.75
C ILE A 4 -3.75 -9.38 12.50
N ALA A 5 -4.36 -10.51 12.16
CA ALA A 5 -4.08 -11.19 10.89
C ALA A 5 -5.20 -10.90 9.86
N PRO A 6 -4.95 -11.05 8.55
CA PRO A 6 -5.98 -10.90 7.53
C PRO A 6 -7.21 -11.80 7.73
N THR A 7 -7.06 -12.93 8.40
CA THR A 7 -8.16 -13.83 8.78
C THR A 7 -9.09 -13.25 9.86
N ASP A 8 -8.66 -12.22 10.58
CA ASP A 8 -9.43 -11.56 11.64
C ASP A 8 -10.26 -10.38 11.11
N LEU A 9 -10.18 -10.10 9.80
CA LEU A 9 -10.89 -8.99 9.18
C LEU A 9 -12.40 -9.20 9.21
N THR A 10 -13.11 -8.15 9.61
CA THR A 10 -14.57 -8.10 9.71
C THR A 10 -15.14 -7.00 8.81
N ASP A 11 -16.45 -7.02 8.57
CA ASP A 11 -17.13 -5.94 7.86
C ASP A 11 -16.90 -4.57 8.51
N ALA A 12 -16.78 -4.52 9.84
CA ALA A 12 -16.48 -3.28 10.56
C ALA A 12 -15.10 -2.71 10.21
N HIS A 13 -14.09 -3.56 10.01
CA HIS A 13 -12.77 -3.12 9.57
C HIS A 13 -12.84 -2.54 8.16
N TRP A 14 -13.55 -3.19 7.23
CA TRP A 14 -13.71 -2.70 5.86
C TRP A 14 -14.49 -1.40 5.79
N GLN A 15 -15.53 -1.25 6.63
CA GLN A 15 -16.27 0.00 6.74
C GLN A 15 -15.37 1.13 7.25
N ALA A 16 -14.59 0.90 8.32
CA ALA A 16 -13.66 1.90 8.86
C ALA A 16 -12.59 2.30 7.84
N LEU A 17 -12.06 1.33 7.07
CA LEU A 17 -11.11 1.63 5.98
C LEU A 17 -11.75 2.47 4.88
N HIS A 18 -12.97 2.14 4.48
CA HIS A 18 -13.70 2.91 3.47
C HIS A 18 -13.95 4.35 3.94
N GLU A 19 -14.44 4.53 5.16
CA GLU A 19 -14.70 5.84 5.75
C GLU A 19 -13.43 6.70 5.84
N LEU A 20 -12.33 6.11 6.29
CA LEU A 20 -11.04 6.79 6.39
C LEU A 20 -10.45 7.15 5.02
N ALA A 21 -10.58 6.25 4.02
CA ALA A 21 -10.17 6.53 2.66
C ALA A 21 -11.01 7.68 2.04
N MET A 22 -12.32 7.69 2.29
CA MET A 22 -13.20 8.79 1.88
C MET A 22 -12.82 10.11 2.52
N GLU A 23 -12.53 10.11 3.81
CA GLU A 23 -12.06 11.31 4.52
C GLU A 23 -10.75 11.82 3.92
N ALA A 24 -9.75 10.94 3.76
CA ALA A 24 -8.46 11.28 3.15
C ALA A 24 -8.63 11.86 1.73
N MET A 25 -9.52 11.28 0.91
CA MET A 25 -9.84 11.75 -0.44
C MET A 25 -10.31 13.22 -0.46
N THR A 26 -11.02 13.69 0.56
CA THR A 26 -11.47 15.09 0.61
C THR A 26 -10.31 16.08 0.61
N HIS A 27 -9.16 15.68 1.16
CA HIS A 27 -7.93 16.48 1.24
C HIS A 27 -7.04 16.38 0.00
N ALA A 28 -7.39 15.56 -0.97
CA ALA A 28 -6.59 15.36 -2.18
C ALA A 28 -6.39 16.68 -2.96
N TYR A 29 -5.13 16.91 -3.39
CA TYR A 29 -4.76 18.03 -4.23
C TYR A 29 -4.62 17.53 -5.68
N ALA A 30 -5.68 17.70 -6.47
CA ALA A 30 -5.77 17.19 -7.85
C ALA A 30 -6.24 18.28 -8.84
N PRO A 31 -5.51 19.42 -8.99
CA PRO A 31 -5.96 20.54 -9.83
C PRO A 31 -5.87 20.25 -11.33
N TYR A 32 -5.05 19.29 -11.76
CA TYR A 32 -4.80 18.97 -13.15
C TYR A 32 -5.74 17.91 -13.68
N SER A 33 -5.75 16.74 -13.03
CA SER A 33 -6.61 15.61 -13.46
C SER A 33 -8.04 15.74 -12.97
N ARG A 34 -8.25 16.44 -11.85
CA ARG A 34 -9.50 16.48 -11.08
C ARG A 34 -9.91 15.09 -10.54
N PHE A 35 -9.00 14.13 -10.58
CA PHE A 35 -9.22 12.78 -10.09
C PHE A 35 -8.67 12.65 -8.66
N LYS A 36 -9.55 12.88 -7.69
CA LYS A 36 -9.22 12.76 -6.27
C LYS A 36 -9.25 11.30 -5.83
N VAL A 37 -8.25 10.91 -5.06
CA VAL A 37 -8.09 9.56 -4.52
C VAL A 37 -7.73 9.64 -3.05
N GLY A 38 -8.36 8.78 -2.26
CA GLY A 38 -7.97 8.51 -0.88
C GLY A 38 -7.68 7.03 -0.68
N ALA A 39 -6.73 6.72 0.17
CA ALA A 39 -6.34 5.37 0.52
C ALA A 39 -6.29 5.22 2.04
N ALA A 40 -6.64 4.04 2.54
CA ALA A 40 -6.53 3.66 3.94
C ALA A 40 -6.05 2.22 4.08
N ALA A 41 -5.34 1.94 5.16
CA ALA A 41 -4.89 0.59 5.48
C ALA A 41 -4.98 0.32 6.99
N LEU A 42 -5.20 -0.95 7.32
CA LEU A 42 -5.12 -1.47 8.68
C LEU A 42 -3.73 -2.06 8.90
N VAL A 43 -3.09 -1.68 9.97
CA VAL A 43 -1.80 -2.19 10.43
C VAL A 43 -2.02 -3.37 11.37
N ASP A 44 -1.09 -4.30 11.43
CA ASP A 44 -1.15 -5.51 12.25
C ASP A 44 -1.26 -5.25 13.77
N ASP A 45 -0.95 -4.04 14.22
CA ASP A 45 -1.15 -3.59 15.61
C ASP A 45 -2.52 -2.93 15.87
N GLY A 46 -3.40 -2.86 14.87
CA GLY A 46 -4.74 -2.30 14.94
C GLY A 46 -4.84 -0.81 14.59
N ARG A 47 -3.72 -0.13 14.30
CA ARG A 47 -3.77 1.26 13.81
C ARG A 47 -4.33 1.32 12.40
N LEU A 48 -4.99 2.43 12.10
CA LEU A 48 -5.37 2.81 10.75
C LEU A 48 -4.42 3.91 10.26
N VAL A 49 -3.99 3.81 9.01
CA VAL A 49 -3.17 4.81 8.32
C VAL A 49 -3.81 5.19 7.00
N SER A 50 -3.61 6.43 6.55
CA SER A 50 -4.28 6.94 5.36
C SER A 50 -3.39 7.88 4.53
N GLY A 51 -3.87 8.21 3.35
CA GLY A 51 -3.22 9.18 2.47
C GLY A 51 -4.12 9.59 1.32
N CYS A 52 -3.79 10.70 0.70
CA CYS A 52 -4.47 11.19 -0.50
C CYS A 52 -3.45 11.50 -1.61
N ASN A 53 -3.91 11.59 -2.86
CA ASN A 53 -3.03 11.99 -3.94
C ASN A 53 -2.73 13.50 -3.90
N VAL A 54 -1.48 13.84 -4.27
CA VAL A 54 -0.99 15.21 -4.35
C VAL A 54 -0.31 15.39 -5.69
N GLU A 55 -0.98 16.09 -6.59
CA GLU A 55 -0.47 16.38 -7.93
C GLU A 55 0.57 17.49 -7.92
N ASN A 56 1.33 17.54 -8.98
CA ASN A 56 2.32 18.57 -9.26
C ASN A 56 2.29 18.92 -10.74
N ALA A 57 2.61 20.18 -11.12
CA ALA A 57 2.80 20.59 -12.50
C ALA A 57 3.90 19.75 -13.20
N GLY A 58 4.90 19.33 -12.46
CA GLY A 58 5.85 18.29 -12.85
C GLY A 58 5.23 16.91 -12.61
N TYR A 59 4.58 16.32 -13.60
CA TYR A 59 3.82 15.07 -13.46
C TYR A 59 4.63 13.92 -12.85
N GLY A 60 5.94 13.85 -13.10
CA GLY A 60 6.82 12.81 -12.58
C GLY A 60 7.01 12.82 -11.06
N VAL A 61 6.68 13.92 -10.38
CA VAL A 61 6.76 14.04 -8.91
C VAL A 61 5.39 14.03 -8.24
N THR A 62 4.32 13.73 -8.97
CA THR A 62 2.99 13.50 -8.42
C THR A 62 3.03 12.32 -7.43
N LEU A 63 2.43 12.50 -6.26
CA LEU A 63 2.31 11.48 -5.23
C LEU A 63 0.93 10.82 -5.30
N CYS A 64 0.91 9.51 -5.48
CA CYS A 64 -0.32 8.73 -5.30
C CYS A 64 -0.72 8.70 -3.81
N ALA A 65 -1.99 8.42 -3.52
CA ALA A 65 -2.51 8.35 -2.16
C ALA A 65 -1.72 7.37 -1.27
N GLU A 66 -1.27 6.27 -1.84
CA GLU A 66 -0.49 5.23 -1.16
C GLU A 66 0.88 5.73 -0.69
N CYS A 67 1.47 6.74 -1.34
CA CYS A 67 2.74 7.33 -0.89
C CYS A 67 2.57 8.03 0.46
N GLY A 68 1.49 8.79 0.63
CA GLY A 68 1.15 9.43 1.91
C GLY A 68 0.86 8.40 2.99
N LEU A 69 0.08 7.38 2.66
CA LEU A 69 -0.28 6.28 3.55
C LEU A 69 0.98 5.55 4.07
N VAL A 70 1.90 5.16 3.19
CA VAL A 70 3.14 4.48 3.62
C VAL A 70 4.04 5.42 4.44
N SER A 71 4.09 6.71 4.09
CA SER A 71 4.80 7.70 4.90
C SER A 71 4.22 7.80 6.31
N GLU A 72 2.90 7.81 6.44
CA GLU A 72 2.21 7.79 7.72
C GLU A 72 2.48 6.50 8.51
N LEU A 73 2.41 5.34 7.87
CA LEU A 73 2.77 4.05 8.47
C LEU A 73 4.12 4.13 9.17
N ILE A 74 5.15 4.54 8.45
CA ILE A 74 6.52 4.60 8.99
C ILE A 74 6.64 5.65 10.09
N ARG A 75 6.09 6.84 9.87
CA ARG A 75 6.12 7.94 10.84
C ARG A 75 5.44 7.58 12.17
N THR A 76 4.43 6.72 12.15
CA THR A 76 3.64 6.36 13.33
C THR A 76 4.06 5.05 13.99
N GLY A 77 5.15 4.42 13.54
CA GLY A 77 5.74 3.26 14.23
C GLY A 77 6.01 2.04 13.34
N GLY A 78 5.75 2.12 12.03
CA GLY A 78 5.93 0.98 11.12
C GLY A 78 4.84 -0.09 11.30
N GLY A 79 5.21 -1.36 11.20
CA GLY A 79 4.30 -2.51 11.23
C GLY A 79 4.01 -3.05 9.83
N ARG A 80 3.11 -4.03 9.73
CA ARG A 80 2.70 -4.66 8.48
C ARG A 80 1.26 -4.31 8.14
N LEU A 81 0.99 -4.02 6.87
CA LEU A 81 -0.34 -3.76 6.36
C LEU A 81 -1.09 -5.09 6.17
N VAL A 82 -2.25 -5.24 6.80
CA VAL A 82 -3.07 -6.47 6.72
C VAL A 82 -4.30 -6.30 5.82
N ALA A 83 -4.78 -5.05 5.66
CA ALA A 83 -5.90 -4.73 4.78
C ALA A 83 -5.70 -3.34 4.15
N PHE A 84 -6.17 -3.18 2.92
CA PHE A 84 -6.06 -1.93 2.17
C PHE A 84 -7.34 -1.62 1.39
N ALA A 85 -7.74 -0.36 1.38
CA ALA A 85 -8.80 0.17 0.55
C ALA A 85 -8.37 1.50 -0.09
N CYS A 86 -8.78 1.72 -1.33
CA CYS A 86 -8.56 2.95 -2.07
C CYS A 86 -9.86 3.36 -2.77
N VAL A 87 -10.22 4.64 -2.71
CA VAL A 87 -11.48 5.15 -3.27
C VAL A 87 -11.28 6.37 -4.16
N ASP A 88 -12.14 6.50 -5.17
CA ASP A 88 -12.27 7.70 -5.99
C ASP A 88 -13.21 8.75 -5.34
N ALA A 89 -13.39 9.90 -5.99
CA ALA A 89 -14.24 10.99 -5.51
C ALA A 89 -15.73 10.64 -5.37
N LEU A 90 -16.16 9.51 -5.90
CA LEU A 90 -17.53 8.99 -5.79
C LEU A 90 -17.64 7.86 -4.74
N GLY A 91 -16.57 7.59 -3.99
CA GLY A 91 -16.54 6.53 -2.99
C GLY A 91 -16.45 5.12 -3.58
N ARG A 92 -16.14 4.98 -4.87
CA ARG A 92 -16.01 3.68 -5.51
C ARG A 92 -14.61 3.14 -5.33
N ALA A 93 -14.49 1.83 -5.17
CA ALA A 93 -13.18 1.18 -5.11
C ALA A 93 -12.32 1.56 -6.33
N CYS A 94 -11.08 1.96 -6.06
CA CYS A 94 -10.08 2.36 -7.02
C CYS A 94 -8.89 1.40 -6.94
N ALA A 95 -8.34 0.99 -8.08
CA ALA A 95 -7.18 0.12 -8.08
C ALA A 95 -5.88 0.92 -7.85
N PRO A 96 -4.99 0.50 -6.95
CA PRO A 96 -3.65 1.05 -6.85
C PRO A 96 -2.88 0.81 -8.16
N CYS A 97 -2.16 1.81 -8.64
CA CYS A 97 -1.35 1.68 -9.86
C CYS A 97 -0.16 0.71 -9.64
N GLY A 98 0.52 0.27 -10.71
CA GLY A 98 1.60 -0.70 -10.62
C GLY A 98 2.74 -0.28 -9.68
N ARG A 99 3.12 1.02 -9.68
CA ARG A 99 4.10 1.58 -8.74
C ARG A 99 3.63 1.45 -7.28
N CYS A 100 2.37 1.73 -7.03
CA CYS A 100 1.80 1.65 -5.68
C CYS A 100 1.64 0.21 -5.19
N ARG A 101 1.35 -0.75 -6.08
CA ARG A 101 1.36 -2.17 -5.71
C ARG A 101 2.73 -2.62 -5.22
N GLN A 102 3.81 -2.22 -5.91
CA GLN A 102 5.17 -2.48 -5.47
C GLN A 102 5.48 -1.78 -4.13
N LEU A 103 5.07 -0.51 -3.96
CA LEU A 103 5.25 0.22 -2.72
C LEU A 103 4.52 -0.44 -1.54
N LEU A 104 3.27 -0.85 -1.75
CA LEU A 104 2.48 -1.53 -0.72
C LEU A 104 3.06 -2.92 -0.38
N SER A 105 3.57 -3.66 -1.37
CA SER A 105 4.10 -5.01 -1.17
C SER A 105 5.30 -5.04 -0.23
N GLU A 106 6.11 -4.00 -0.18
CA GLU A 106 7.25 -3.88 0.74
C GLU A 106 6.80 -3.91 2.22
N HIS A 107 5.63 -3.35 2.50
CA HIS A 107 5.07 -3.21 3.84
C HIS A 107 3.89 -4.15 4.11
N ALA A 108 3.53 -4.99 3.16
CA ALA A 108 2.42 -5.93 3.31
C ALA A 108 2.73 -7.06 4.30
N ALA A 109 1.73 -7.50 5.05
CA ALA A 109 1.73 -8.85 5.60
C ALA A 109 1.64 -9.87 4.44
N ASP A 110 2.10 -11.10 4.65
CA ASP A 110 2.22 -12.10 3.58
C ASP A 110 0.90 -12.36 2.84
N ASP A 111 -0.21 -12.27 3.55
CA ASP A 111 -1.57 -12.52 3.08
C ASP A 111 -2.46 -11.26 3.11
N MET A 112 -1.84 -10.06 3.06
CA MET A 112 -2.57 -8.79 3.00
C MET A 112 -3.67 -8.82 1.95
N VAL A 113 -4.88 -8.34 2.32
CA VAL A 113 -6.05 -8.27 1.45
C VAL A 113 -6.31 -6.84 0.99
N LEU A 114 -6.60 -6.68 -0.31
CA LEU A 114 -6.94 -5.41 -0.94
C LEU A 114 -8.38 -5.42 -1.43
N ALA A 115 -9.13 -4.35 -1.14
CA ALA A 115 -10.44 -4.10 -1.73
C ALA A 115 -10.27 -3.52 -3.14
N MET A 116 -10.27 -4.42 -4.13
CA MET A 116 -10.13 -4.05 -5.55
C MET A 116 -11.48 -3.83 -6.21
N PRO A 117 -11.57 -3.11 -7.35
CA PRO A 117 -12.82 -2.98 -8.11
C PRO A 117 -13.44 -4.32 -8.53
N SER A 118 -12.62 -5.37 -8.67
CA SER A 118 -13.05 -6.73 -9.02
C SER A 118 -13.44 -7.60 -7.82
N GLY A 119 -13.28 -7.11 -6.58
CA GLY A 119 -13.51 -7.85 -5.34
C GLY A 119 -12.28 -7.87 -4.44
N MET A 120 -12.34 -8.65 -3.38
CA MET A 120 -11.21 -8.82 -2.45
C MET A 120 -10.13 -9.67 -3.10
N MET A 121 -8.89 -9.21 -3.07
CA MET A 121 -7.72 -9.89 -3.64
C MET A 121 -6.54 -9.82 -2.68
N SER A 122 -5.73 -10.86 -2.65
CA SER A 122 -4.46 -10.85 -1.92
C SER A 122 -3.41 -9.98 -2.63
N ILE A 123 -2.36 -9.59 -1.91
CA ILE A 123 -1.24 -8.84 -2.48
C ILE A 123 -0.55 -9.64 -3.60
N ASP A 124 -0.47 -10.96 -3.49
CA ASP A 124 0.14 -11.84 -4.50
C ASP A 124 -0.72 -11.92 -5.78
N GLU A 125 -2.04 -11.85 -5.67
CA GLU A 125 -2.93 -11.80 -6.83
C GLU A 125 -2.85 -10.47 -7.58
N VAL A 126 -2.63 -9.35 -6.89
CA VAL A 126 -2.55 -8.02 -7.53
C VAL A 126 -1.14 -7.67 -8.02
N LEU A 127 -0.10 -8.36 -7.52
CA LEU A 127 1.29 -8.20 -7.93
C LEU A 127 2.00 -9.56 -7.94
N PRO A 128 1.71 -10.44 -8.90
CA PRO A 128 2.43 -11.71 -9.05
C PRO A 128 3.91 -11.45 -9.39
N ASP A 129 4.79 -12.36 -8.96
CA ASP A 129 6.25 -12.28 -9.19
C ASP A 129 6.85 -10.93 -8.76
N ARG A 130 6.37 -10.38 -7.64
CA ARG A 130 6.83 -9.09 -7.12
C ARG A 130 8.33 -9.09 -6.82
N PHE A 131 8.99 -8.00 -7.11
CA PHE A 131 10.39 -7.79 -6.73
C PHE A 131 10.50 -7.56 -5.21
N THR A 132 11.39 -8.29 -4.54
CA THR A 132 11.53 -8.30 -3.08
C THR A 132 12.97 -8.08 -2.63
N ALA A 133 13.17 -7.80 -1.33
CA ALA A 133 14.50 -7.72 -0.73
C ALA A 133 15.30 -9.03 -0.92
N ALA A 134 14.64 -10.19 -0.91
CA ALA A 134 15.28 -11.49 -1.15
C ALA A 134 15.90 -11.60 -2.55
N ASP A 135 15.34 -10.94 -3.55
CA ASP A 135 15.93 -10.90 -4.90
C ASP A 135 17.25 -10.12 -4.92
N VAL A 136 17.30 -9.00 -4.17
CA VAL A 136 18.52 -8.21 -4.00
C VAL A 136 19.57 -9.00 -3.23
N GLU A 137 19.20 -9.60 -2.10
CA GLU A 137 20.10 -10.37 -1.23
C GLU A 137 20.70 -11.58 -1.95
N ARG A 138 19.93 -12.25 -2.79
CA ARG A 138 20.39 -13.38 -3.59
C ARG A 138 21.54 -12.98 -4.51
N VAL A 139 21.40 -11.88 -5.26
CA VAL A 139 22.43 -11.38 -6.18
C VAL A 139 23.68 -10.92 -5.43
N VAL A 140 23.52 -10.12 -4.40
CA VAL A 140 24.64 -9.61 -3.57
C VAL A 140 25.41 -10.76 -2.91
N GLY A 141 24.70 -11.79 -2.42
CA GLY A 141 25.31 -12.97 -1.83
C GLY A 141 26.07 -13.85 -2.84
N GLU A 142 25.59 -13.95 -4.09
CA GLU A 142 26.28 -14.66 -5.16
C GLU A 142 27.54 -13.92 -5.63
N GLU A 143 27.46 -12.61 -5.80
CA GLU A 143 28.64 -11.78 -6.16
C GLU A 143 29.73 -11.86 -5.10
N SER A 144 29.37 -11.80 -3.82
CA SER A 144 30.33 -11.92 -2.71
C SER A 144 31.03 -13.28 -2.69
N ARG A 145 30.31 -14.37 -2.99
CA ARG A 145 30.90 -15.73 -3.09
C ARG A 145 31.86 -15.84 -4.25
N ARG A 146 31.50 -15.35 -5.44
CA ARG A 146 32.38 -15.35 -6.62
C ARG A 146 33.66 -14.59 -6.37
N ALA A 147 33.59 -13.41 -5.75
CA ALA A 147 34.77 -12.61 -5.42
C ALA A 147 35.69 -13.29 -4.40
N ALA A 148 35.16 -14.14 -3.50
CA ALA A 148 35.96 -14.93 -2.56
C ALA A 148 36.67 -16.12 -3.23
N ASP A 149 36.03 -16.74 -4.23
CA ASP A 149 36.59 -17.88 -4.96
C ASP A 149 37.69 -17.48 -5.95
N GLU A 150 37.78 -16.20 -6.33
CA GLU A 150 38.80 -15.64 -7.24
C GLU A 150 40.10 -15.16 -6.52
N GLN A 151 40.17 -15.29 -5.19
CA GLN A 151 41.36 -14.93 -4.36
C GLN A 151 42.15 -16.16 -3.92
#